data_5d74054773a3a9ff53e6e4592649a93a
#
_entry.id   5d74054773a3a9ff53e6e4592649a93a
#
_cell.length_a   1.000
_cell.length_b   1.000
_cell.length_c   1.000
_cell.angle_alpha   90.00
_cell.angle_beta   90.00
_cell.angle_gamma   90.00
#
_symmetry.space_group_name_H-M   'P 1'
#
loop_
_entity.id
_entity.type
_entity.pdbx_description
1 polymer ?
#
loop_
_entity_poly.entity_id
_entity_poly.type
_entity_poly.pdbx_seq_one_letter_code
_entity_poly.pdbx_strand_id
1 'polypeptide(L)'
;MTTDQSKDAIAARLAADQMAVCLARELADGERVFHGVNSPLPMVAIFLARKLHAPRSVLIEVAGSVDPEPEGLPFSTNDPKLCEGAASLFSNADVYDLFSRGGVDLLFLGGAQI
;
A
#
# COMPACT_ATOMS: atom_id res chain seq x y z
N MET A 1 4.11 13.46 -29.62
CA MET A 1 2.90 13.31 -28.78
C MET A 1 1.87 14.37 -29.17
N THR A 2 0.65 13.98 -29.40
CA THR A 2 -0.44 14.92 -29.70
C THR A 2 -0.89 15.62 -28.42
N THR A 3 -1.55 16.79 -28.58
CA THR A 3 -2.10 17.54 -27.44
C THR A 3 -3.11 16.70 -26.64
N ASP A 4 -3.91 15.88 -27.33
CA ASP A 4 -4.92 15.03 -26.70
C ASP A 4 -4.27 13.94 -25.86
N GLN A 5 -3.20 13.32 -26.32
CA GLN A 5 -2.45 12.31 -25.55
C GLN A 5 -1.82 12.93 -24.30
N SER A 6 -1.32 14.16 -24.36
CA SER A 6 -0.81 14.88 -23.21
C SER A 6 -1.89 15.15 -22.19
N LYS A 7 -3.08 15.58 -22.62
CA LYS A 7 -4.23 15.84 -21.75
C LYS A 7 -4.71 14.56 -21.06
N ASP A 8 -4.80 13.46 -21.82
CA ASP A 8 -5.23 12.17 -21.29
C ASP A 8 -4.23 11.63 -20.26
N ALA A 9 -2.94 11.77 -20.52
CA ALA A 9 -1.89 11.35 -19.58
C ALA A 9 -1.94 12.17 -18.30
N ILE A 10 -2.15 13.49 -18.38
CA ILE A 10 -2.29 14.36 -17.22
C ILE A 10 -3.55 13.99 -16.42
N ALA A 11 -4.67 13.79 -17.11
CA ALA A 11 -5.93 13.43 -16.46
C ALA A 11 -5.81 12.10 -15.71
N ALA A 12 -5.18 11.09 -16.32
CA ALA A 12 -4.98 9.79 -15.70
C ALA A 12 -4.08 9.91 -14.46
N ARG A 13 -3.03 10.72 -14.52
CA ARG A 13 -2.12 10.97 -13.40
C ARG A 13 -2.84 11.67 -12.25
N LEU A 14 -3.63 12.69 -12.54
CA LEU A 14 -4.41 13.40 -11.53
C LEU A 14 -5.44 12.49 -10.87
N ALA A 15 -6.07 11.61 -11.63
CA ALA A 15 -7.03 10.64 -11.10
C ALA A 15 -6.35 9.66 -10.15
N ALA A 16 -5.16 9.16 -10.50
CA ALA A 16 -4.38 8.27 -9.65
C ALA A 16 -3.95 8.96 -8.36
N ASP A 17 -3.45 10.19 -8.45
CA ASP A 17 -3.06 10.97 -7.28
C ASP A 17 -4.25 11.23 -6.35
N GLN A 18 -5.39 11.59 -6.92
CA GLN A 18 -6.61 11.81 -6.15
C GLN A 18 -7.08 10.53 -5.46
N MET A 19 -7.02 9.41 -6.14
CA MET A 19 -7.38 8.12 -5.57
C MET A 19 -6.46 7.73 -4.44
N ALA A 20 -5.14 7.96 -4.59
CA ALA A 20 -4.17 7.70 -3.54
C ALA A 20 -4.48 8.52 -2.27
N VAL A 21 -4.82 9.80 -2.43
CA VAL A 21 -5.21 10.66 -1.30
C VAL A 21 -6.48 10.16 -0.63
N CYS A 22 -7.48 9.78 -1.42
CA CYS A 22 -8.74 9.25 -0.88
C CYS A 22 -8.53 7.94 -0.11
N LEU A 23 -7.72 7.03 -0.64
CA LEU A 23 -7.37 5.79 0.05
C LEU A 23 -6.59 6.07 1.35
N ALA A 24 -5.66 7.03 1.31
CA ALA A 24 -4.88 7.40 2.49
C ALA A 24 -5.76 7.90 3.62
N ARG A 25 -6.84 8.59 3.31
CA ARG A 25 -7.80 9.10 4.30
C ARG A 25 -8.56 8.00 5.03
N GLU A 26 -8.65 6.81 4.46
CA GLU A 26 -9.34 5.68 5.09
C GLU A 26 -8.52 5.06 6.22
N LEU A 27 -7.21 5.30 6.26
CA LEU A 27 -6.33 4.75 7.28
C LEU A 27 -6.29 5.67 8.49
N ALA A 28 -6.67 5.14 9.65
CA ALA A 28 -6.54 5.85 10.93
C ALA A 28 -5.21 5.49 11.61
N ASP A 29 -4.70 6.44 12.40
CA ASP A 29 -3.46 6.21 13.15
C ASP A 29 -3.62 5.05 14.13
N GLY A 30 -2.64 4.18 14.18
CA GLY A 30 -2.66 3.00 15.04
C GLY A 30 -3.32 1.77 14.43
N GLU A 31 -3.97 1.89 13.27
CA GLU A 31 -4.56 0.73 12.58
C GLU A 31 -3.50 -0.17 11.95
N ARG A 32 -3.82 -1.45 11.88
CA ARG A 32 -3.02 -2.45 11.15
C ARG A 32 -3.60 -2.57 9.76
N VAL A 33 -2.78 -2.32 8.75
CA VAL A 33 -3.23 -2.24 7.35
C VAL A 33 -2.44 -3.20 6.47
N PHE A 34 -3.12 -3.77 5.48
CA PHE A 34 -2.53 -4.65 4.47
C PHE A 34 -2.99 -4.22 3.09
N HIS A 35 -2.12 -4.39 2.09
CA HIS A 35 -2.50 -4.31 0.69
C HIS A 35 -2.22 -5.62 -0.02
N GLY A 36 -3.06 -5.96 -0.99
CA GLY A 36 -2.94 -7.19 -1.74
C GLY A 36 -1.79 -7.21 -2.74
N VAL A 37 -1.64 -8.34 -3.39
CA VAL A 37 -0.67 -8.51 -4.48
C VAL A 37 -1.06 -7.58 -5.64
N ASN A 38 -0.05 -7.01 -6.30
CA ASN A 38 -0.22 -6.11 -7.43
C ASN A 38 -1.15 -4.94 -7.12
N SER A 39 -0.94 -4.32 -5.98
CA SER A 39 -1.72 -3.18 -5.50
C SER A 39 -0.82 -1.95 -5.26
N PRO A 40 -0.17 -1.40 -6.30
CA PRO A 40 0.79 -0.31 -6.12
C PRO A 40 0.14 0.97 -5.62
N LEU A 41 -1.08 1.28 -6.04
CA LEU A 41 -1.76 2.49 -5.63
C LEU A 41 -2.13 2.47 -4.15
N PRO A 42 -2.75 1.41 -3.61
CA PRO A 42 -2.92 1.28 -2.15
C PRO A 42 -1.60 1.33 -1.39
N MET A 43 -0.54 0.72 -1.90
CA MET A 43 0.78 0.76 -1.26
C MET A 43 1.27 2.21 -1.10
N VAL A 44 1.22 2.99 -2.16
CA VAL A 44 1.59 4.41 -2.13
C VAL A 44 0.71 5.18 -1.15
N ALA A 45 -0.59 4.90 -1.15
CA ALA A 45 -1.55 5.56 -0.25
C ALA A 45 -1.20 5.29 1.23
N ILE A 46 -0.81 4.07 1.55
CA ILE A 46 -0.42 3.70 2.92
C ILE A 46 0.85 4.45 3.33
N PHE A 47 1.87 4.49 2.48
CA PHE A 47 3.09 5.25 2.77
C PHE A 47 2.79 6.74 2.94
N LEU A 48 1.90 7.29 2.12
CA LEU A 48 1.47 8.68 2.23
C LEU A 48 0.78 8.93 3.58
N ALA A 49 -0.17 8.08 3.97
CA ALA A 49 -0.89 8.21 5.22
C ALA A 49 0.05 8.15 6.43
N ARG A 50 1.03 7.25 6.39
CA ARG A 50 2.01 7.11 7.47
C ARG A 50 2.89 8.35 7.64
N LYS A 51 3.14 9.08 6.56
CA LYS A 51 3.90 10.33 6.60
C LYS A 51 3.06 11.51 7.08
N LEU A 52 1.76 11.52 6.83
CA LEU A 52 0.92 12.69 7.07
C LEU A 52 0.13 12.63 8.38
N HIS A 53 -0.63 11.57 8.61
CA HIS A 53 -1.56 11.53 9.75
C HIS A 53 -1.61 10.21 10.52
N ALA A 54 -0.99 9.17 10.00
CA ALA A 54 -1.05 7.84 10.60
C ALA A 54 0.35 7.25 10.84
N PRO A 55 1.24 7.94 11.57
CA PRO A 55 2.62 7.48 11.76
C PRO A 55 2.75 6.21 12.60
N ARG A 56 1.74 5.89 13.41
CA ARG A 56 1.74 4.69 14.26
C ARG A 56 0.97 3.53 13.66
N SER A 57 0.45 3.68 12.43
CA SER A 57 -0.16 2.56 11.74
C SER A 57 0.88 1.47 11.46
N VAL A 58 0.44 0.22 11.46
CA VAL A 58 1.30 -0.93 11.22
C VAL A 58 1.02 -1.46 9.83
N LEU A 59 2.01 -1.43 8.96
CA LEU A 59 1.89 -1.95 7.60
C LEU A 59 2.33 -3.40 7.56
N ILE A 60 1.45 -4.26 7.04
CA ILE A 60 1.74 -5.66 6.81
C ILE A 60 1.80 -5.88 5.30
N GLU A 61 2.95 -6.32 4.82
CA GLU A 61 3.22 -6.45 3.40
C GLU A 61 3.05 -7.89 2.92
N VAL A 62 2.50 -8.02 1.73
CA VAL A 62 2.36 -9.33 1.08
C VAL A 62 3.72 -10.00 0.85
N ALA A 63 4.78 -9.20 0.74
CA ALA A 63 6.16 -9.71 0.61
C ALA A 63 6.68 -10.41 1.87
N GLY A 64 5.93 -10.34 2.98
CA GLY A 64 6.29 -11.03 4.21
C GLY A 64 7.00 -10.15 5.24
N SER A 65 6.75 -8.85 5.22
CA SER A 65 7.36 -7.91 6.16
C SER A 65 6.32 -7.11 6.95
N VAL A 66 6.72 -6.65 8.12
CA VAL A 66 5.94 -5.74 8.96
C VAL A 66 6.72 -4.43 9.08
N ASP A 67 6.05 -3.32 8.80
CA ASP A 67 6.60 -1.97 8.90
C ASP A 67 7.94 -1.78 8.17
N PRO A 68 8.01 -2.06 6.87
CA PRO A 68 9.22 -1.77 6.13
C PRO A 68 9.46 -0.27 6.00
N GLU A 69 10.73 0.13 5.94
CA GLU A 69 11.15 1.51 5.72
C GLU A 69 12.11 1.56 4.53
N PRO A 70 11.64 1.37 3.30
CA PRO A 70 12.50 1.43 2.12
C PRO A 70 12.99 2.86 1.86
N GLU A 71 14.18 2.99 1.29
CA GLU A 71 14.77 4.29 0.97
C GLU A 71 14.00 5.04 -0.12
N GLY A 72 13.24 4.33 -0.94
CA GLY A 72 12.42 4.93 -1.99
C GLY A 72 11.20 4.07 -2.24
N LEU A 73 10.33 4.52 -3.15
CA LEU A 73 9.15 3.74 -3.50
C LEU A 73 9.56 2.43 -4.19
N PRO A 74 9.04 1.29 -3.71
CA PRO A 74 9.27 0.01 -4.38
C PRO A 74 8.66 -0.01 -5.79
N PHE A 75 9.24 -0.80 -6.69
CA PHE A 75 8.70 -0.98 -8.04
C PHE A 75 7.42 -1.79 -8.07
N SER A 76 7.23 -2.66 -7.10
CA SER A 76 6.06 -3.53 -7.03
C SER A 76 5.77 -3.92 -5.60
N THR A 77 4.62 -4.54 -5.38
CA THR A 77 4.22 -5.06 -4.07
C THR A 77 5.03 -6.30 -3.63
N ASN A 78 5.87 -6.83 -4.50
CA ASN A 78 6.78 -7.95 -4.21
C ASN A 78 8.25 -7.55 -4.26
N ASP A 79 8.55 -6.25 -4.30
CA ASP A 79 9.92 -5.76 -4.35
C ASP A 79 10.66 -6.13 -3.05
N PRO A 80 11.89 -6.68 -3.13
CA PRO A 80 12.71 -6.94 -1.94
C PRO A 80 12.95 -5.72 -1.05
N LYS A 81 12.83 -4.50 -1.59
CA LYS A 81 12.90 -3.26 -0.80
C LYS A 81 11.86 -3.20 0.30
N LEU A 82 10.75 -3.92 0.16
CA LEU A 82 9.71 -4.00 1.18
C LEU A 82 10.13 -4.81 2.41
N CYS A 83 11.34 -5.37 2.41
CA CYS A 83 11.91 -5.99 3.59
C CYS A 83 12.94 -5.09 4.29
N GLU A 84 13.32 -3.97 3.67
CA GLU A 84 14.28 -3.03 4.25
C GLU A 84 13.71 -2.36 5.50
N GLY A 85 14.48 -2.39 6.59
CA GLY A 85 14.08 -1.76 7.84
C GLY A 85 12.86 -2.37 8.52
N ALA A 86 12.41 -3.53 8.08
CA ALA A 86 11.21 -4.16 8.62
C ALA A 86 11.39 -4.54 10.10
N ALA A 87 10.34 -4.34 10.88
CA ALA A 87 10.32 -4.75 12.29
C ALA A 87 10.27 -6.27 12.44
N SER A 88 9.69 -6.97 11.46
CA SER A 88 9.55 -8.43 11.48
C SER A 88 9.40 -8.96 10.05
N LEU A 89 9.78 -10.21 9.87
CA LEU A 89 9.58 -10.95 8.62
C LEU A 89 8.78 -12.23 8.93
N PHE A 90 7.94 -12.65 7.99
CA PHE A 90 7.09 -13.82 8.16
C PHE A 90 6.75 -14.45 6.81
N SER A 91 6.17 -15.66 6.84
CA SER A 91 5.72 -16.34 5.63
C SER A 91 4.32 -15.87 5.21
N ASN A 92 3.95 -16.12 3.94
CA ASN A 92 2.60 -15.85 3.47
C ASN A 92 1.54 -16.61 4.27
N ALA A 93 1.83 -17.83 4.68
CA ALA A 93 0.90 -18.61 5.51
C ALA A 93 0.61 -17.91 6.84
N ASP A 94 1.63 -17.30 7.44
CA ASP A 94 1.47 -16.56 8.70
C ASP A 94 0.57 -15.33 8.51
N VAL A 95 0.68 -14.64 7.38
CA VAL A 95 -0.16 -13.46 7.07
C VAL A 95 -1.63 -13.87 7.00
N TYR A 96 -1.94 -14.93 6.27
CA TYR A 96 -3.33 -15.39 6.13
C TYR A 96 -3.89 -15.91 7.43
N ASP A 97 -3.06 -16.53 8.26
CA ASP A 97 -3.45 -16.94 9.60
C ASP A 97 -3.78 -15.72 10.47
N LEU A 98 -2.99 -14.67 10.38
CA LEU A 98 -3.25 -13.40 11.06
C LEU A 98 -4.58 -12.80 10.62
N PHE A 99 -4.91 -12.81 9.32
CA PHE A 99 -6.19 -12.33 8.81
C PHE A 99 -7.35 -13.12 9.40
N SER A 100 -7.23 -14.44 9.47
CA SER A 100 -8.26 -15.32 10.01
C SER A 100 -8.58 -15.03 11.47
N ARG A 101 -7.61 -14.48 12.20
CA ARG A 101 -7.77 -14.13 13.61
C ARG A 101 -8.15 -12.68 13.84
N GLY A 102 -8.44 -11.92 12.77
CA GLY A 102 -8.81 -10.52 12.89
C GLY A 102 -7.64 -9.60 13.20
N GLY A 103 -6.42 -9.98 12.81
CA GLY A 103 -5.21 -9.21 13.09
C GLY A 103 -4.98 -7.99 12.19
N VAL A 104 -5.91 -7.68 11.28
CA VAL A 104 -5.83 -6.55 10.36
C VAL A 104 -7.11 -5.73 10.47
N ASP A 105 -6.97 -4.42 10.59
CA ASP A 105 -8.10 -3.49 10.73
C ASP A 105 -8.57 -2.97 9.38
N LEU A 106 -7.67 -2.79 8.43
CA LEU A 106 -7.96 -2.25 7.11
C LEU A 106 -7.22 -3.03 6.04
N LEU A 107 -7.93 -3.38 4.98
CA LEU A 107 -7.43 -4.20 3.90
C LEU A 107 -7.77 -3.56 2.56
N PHE A 108 -6.76 -3.30 1.74
CA PHE A 108 -6.94 -2.83 0.38
C PHE A 108 -6.69 -3.95 -0.61
N LEU A 109 -7.68 -4.22 -1.45
CA LEU A 109 -7.58 -5.23 -2.51
C LEU A 109 -7.91 -4.60 -3.85
N GLY A 110 -7.10 -4.91 -4.85
CA GLY A 110 -7.37 -4.50 -6.22
C GLY A 110 -8.16 -5.55 -6.96
N GLY A 111 -9.07 -5.11 -7.84
CA GLY A 111 -9.81 -6.00 -8.73
C GLY A 111 -9.51 -5.66 -10.18
N ALA A 112 -9.08 -6.64 -10.97
CA ALA A 112 -8.86 -6.45 -12.40
C ALA A 112 -10.17 -6.53 -13.18
N GLN A 113 -11.14 -7.26 -12.64
CA GLN A 113 -12.48 -7.41 -13.22
C GLN A 113 -13.49 -7.67 -12.09
N ILE A 114 -14.54 -6.91 -12.12
CA ILE A 114 -15.60 -7.00 -11.11
C ILE A 114 -16.88 -7.53 -11.76
#